data_26d2eba6e68294fed5b8653d97b58460
#
_entry.id   26d2eba6e68294fed5b8653d97b58460
#
_cell.length_a   1.000
_cell.length_b   1.000
_cell.length_c   1.000
_cell.angle_alpha   90.00
_cell.angle_beta   90.00
_cell.angle_gamma   90.00
#
_symmetry.space_group_name_H-M   'P 1'
#
loop_
_entity.id
_entity.type
_entity.pdbx_description
1 polymer ?
#
loop_
_entity_poly.entity_id
_entity_poly.type
_entity_poly.pdbx_seq_one_letter_code
_entity_poly.pdbx_strand_id
1 'polypeptide(L)'
;MTKTFLWPCAAVSAAMLFTSLQAVAEGYQVNTLSTRQLGMGHTGTALKLGAESQFFNPAGMAFMTGNVEADASFNAIMPSATATVGGKEYKTDCDPSTPFSVFGAFRISDSLKAGIAVYTPYGSSINWTDHWPGATLNQSVKLQAFTVQPTVAYRILPNLSLGAGLTLTWGSVDLHKGLLSGEQLDQLIGMLAPQLTVPSFAGVTPASARLTGNAGIACGVNLGAMYDVSRNVTVGANFRTKSMMKVKSGKAXVDYAXXDPTIQGLLAQRLDGLSKTEFMAEMPLPAVLGIGAAWHNDRWTVDVDWQLTFWNAYKSLDIEFKGAEDLNQXLPKNYHNSXLVRGGVEWNATKRFDVRAGLMVDFSPCDKEXYNPETPGMTKIEPTLGCTFNPTPWLGINVGFMYVAGLGVDNASYTSENIITKQPTTFTADYRLHSFTASLGLSLNF
;
A
#
# COMPACT_ATOMS: atom_id res chain seq x y z
N MET A 1 -20.53 -27.86 -12.06
CA MET A 1 -20.65 -26.74 -11.11
C MET A 1 -19.32 -26.15 -10.66
N THR A 2 -18.19 -26.77 -10.98
CA THR A 2 -16.87 -26.30 -10.54
C THR A 2 -16.20 -25.35 -11.53
N LYS A 3 -16.66 -25.28 -12.77
CA LYS A 3 -15.99 -24.46 -13.78
C LYS A 3 -16.31 -22.95 -13.66
N THR A 4 -17.45 -22.59 -13.09
CA THR A 4 -17.84 -21.19 -12.99
C THR A 4 -17.16 -20.45 -11.82
N PHE A 5 -16.64 -21.18 -10.84
CA PHE A 5 -16.01 -20.57 -9.67
C PHE A 5 -14.53 -20.23 -9.91
N LEU A 6 -13.89 -20.89 -10.88
CA LEU A 6 -12.46 -20.71 -11.15
C LEU A 6 -12.16 -19.42 -11.92
N TRP A 7 -13.14 -18.91 -12.69
CA TRP A 7 -12.94 -17.75 -13.52
C TRP A 7 -12.65 -16.47 -12.74
N PRO A 8 -13.42 -16.11 -11.69
CA PRO A 8 -13.07 -14.91 -10.93
C PRO A 8 -11.70 -15.00 -10.25
N CYS A 9 -11.36 -16.20 -9.72
CA CYS A 9 -10.05 -16.38 -9.08
C CYS A 9 -8.92 -16.28 -10.10
N ALA A 10 -9.10 -16.83 -11.30
CA ALA A 10 -8.12 -16.73 -12.36
C ALA A 10 -7.94 -15.29 -12.83
N ALA A 11 -9.04 -14.53 -12.93
CA ALA A 11 -8.98 -13.13 -13.34
C ALA A 11 -8.26 -12.29 -12.28
N VAL A 12 -8.53 -12.54 -11.01
CA VAL A 12 -7.83 -11.83 -9.93
C VAL A 12 -6.35 -12.20 -9.93
N SER A 13 -6.02 -13.47 -10.11
CA SER A 13 -4.63 -13.90 -10.18
C SER A 13 -3.89 -13.29 -11.35
N ALA A 14 -4.54 -13.21 -12.52
CA ALA A 14 -3.96 -12.58 -13.69
C ALA A 14 -3.72 -11.09 -13.46
N ALA A 15 -4.66 -10.40 -12.78
CA ALA A 15 -4.49 -9.00 -12.44
C ALA A 15 -3.28 -8.82 -11.53
N MET A 16 -3.08 -9.71 -10.58
CA MET A 16 -1.94 -9.64 -9.67
C MET A 16 -0.60 -9.80 -10.40
N LEU A 17 -0.58 -10.52 -11.53
CA LEU A 17 0.64 -10.69 -12.30
C LEU A 17 1.04 -9.45 -13.10
N PHE A 18 0.07 -8.59 -13.46
CA PHE A 18 0.33 -7.49 -14.36
C PHE A 18 0.36 -6.12 -13.69
N THR A 19 0.09 -6.05 -12.39
CA THR A 19 0.12 -4.78 -11.67
C THR A 19 1.19 -4.80 -10.61
N SER A 20 1.83 -3.66 -10.40
CA SER A 20 2.70 -3.46 -9.26
C SER A 20 2.13 -2.30 -8.45
N LEU A 21 2.24 -2.41 -7.14
CA LEU A 21 1.70 -1.44 -6.23
C LEU A 21 2.80 -0.72 -5.49
N GLN A 22 2.47 0.46 -5.06
CA GLN A 22 3.44 1.27 -4.39
C GLN A 22 2.78 2.00 -3.24
N ALA A 23 3.37 1.90 -2.08
CA ALA A 23 2.91 2.64 -0.92
C ALA A 23 3.65 3.96 -0.85
N VAL A 24 2.98 5.03 -1.24
CA VAL A 24 3.48 6.37 -1.02
C VAL A 24 2.66 7.06 0.04
N ALA A 25 1.87 6.28 0.76
CA ALA A 25 1.00 6.77 1.80
C ALA A 25 1.52 6.26 3.13
N GLU A 26 0.70 6.34 4.11
CA GLU A 26 0.94 5.93 5.47
C GLU A 26 1.21 4.42 5.51
N GLY A 27 2.36 4.01 6.02
CA GLY A 27 2.71 2.61 6.03
C GLY A 27 2.69 2.01 4.62
N TYR A 28 1.95 0.92 4.44
CA TYR A 28 1.77 0.31 3.12
C TYR A 28 0.32 0.45 2.62
N GLN A 29 -0.38 1.46 3.08
CA GLN A 29 -1.74 1.77 2.61
C GLN A 29 -1.68 2.59 1.32
N VAL A 30 -2.61 2.30 0.39
CA VAL A 30 -2.65 2.94 -0.92
C VAL A 30 -3.84 3.90 -0.99
N ASN A 31 -3.61 5.11 -1.50
CA ASN A 31 -4.64 6.15 -1.61
C ASN A 31 -4.89 6.56 -3.08
N THR A 32 -4.88 5.58 -3.98
CA THR A 32 -5.10 5.84 -5.41
C THR A 32 -6.09 4.85 -6.00
N LEU A 33 -7.32 4.83 -5.45
CA LEU A 33 -8.31 3.81 -5.79
C LEU A 33 -9.42 4.31 -6.69
N SER A 34 -9.42 5.58 -7.07
CA SER A 34 -10.44 6.14 -7.93
C SER A 34 -9.88 7.36 -8.61
N THR A 35 -9.99 7.41 -9.93
CA THR A 35 -9.52 8.58 -10.68
C THR A 35 -10.29 9.83 -10.30
N ARG A 36 -11.63 9.74 -10.22
CA ARG A 36 -12.43 10.91 -9.84
C ARG A 36 -12.03 11.43 -8.48
N GLN A 37 -11.96 10.53 -7.51
CA GLN A 37 -11.71 10.96 -6.13
C GLN A 37 -10.25 11.32 -5.90
N LEU A 38 -9.31 10.74 -6.68
CA LEU A 38 -7.93 11.18 -6.61
C LEU A 38 -7.83 12.69 -6.87
N GLY A 39 -8.54 13.18 -7.86
CA GLY A 39 -8.55 14.61 -8.18
C GLY A 39 -9.19 15.47 -7.12
N MET A 40 -9.85 14.88 -6.15
CA MET A 40 -10.59 15.58 -5.11
C MET A 40 -10.04 15.23 -3.72
N GLY A 41 -8.72 15.02 -3.62
CA GLY A 41 -8.07 14.68 -2.36
C GLY A 41 -8.41 13.27 -1.86
N HIS A 42 -8.92 12.42 -2.73
CA HIS A 42 -9.35 11.06 -2.42
C HIS A 42 -10.40 11.05 -1.29
N THR A 43 -11.26 12.08 -1.27
CA THR A 43 -12.36 12.19 -0.33
C THR A 43 -13.51 11.29 -0.77
N GLY A 44 -14.38 10.91 0.16
CA GLY A 44 -15.52 10.09 -0.21
C GLY A 44 -16.36 9.59 0.94
N THR A 45 -15.95 9.85 2.18
CA THR A 45 -16.66 9.29 3.33
C THR A 45 -18.09 9.81 3.44
N ALA A 46 -18.34 11.06 3.01
CA ALA A 46 -19.67 11.67 3.07
C ALA A 46 -20.24 11.96 1.68
N LEU A 47 -19.71 11.30 0.64
CA LEU A 47 -20.14 11.52 -0.74
C LEU A 47 -20.89 10.32 -1.28
N LYS A 48 -21.85 10.60 -2.15
CA LYS A 48 -22.67 9.58 -2.80
C LYS A 48 -22.07 9.30 -4.16
N LEU A 49 -21.16 8.31 -4.21
CA LEU A 49 -20.32 8.06 -5.37
C LEU A 49 -20.79 6.89 -6.23
N GLY A 50 -21.97 6.34 -5.93
CA GLY A 50 -22.46 5.20 -6.69
C GLY A 50 -21.60 3.97 -6.46
N ALA A 51 -21.13 3.37 -7.55
CA ALA A 51 -20.35 2.14 -7.44
C ALA A 51 -19.06 2.33 -6.64
N GLU A 52 -18.43 3.49 -6.74
CA GLU A 52 -17.16 3.74 -6.03
C GLU A 52 -17.35 3.90 -4.53
N SER A 53 -18.57 4.21 -4.09
CA SER A 53 -18.85 4.27 -2.64
C SER A 53 -18.54 2.95 -1.95
N GLN A 54 -18.50 1.84 -2.68
CA GLN A 54 -18.18 0.55 -2.08
C GLN A 54 -16.89 0.59 -1.28
N PHE A 55 -15.90 1.34 -1.74
CA PHE A 55 -14.66 1.51 -0.98
C PHE A 55 -14.77 2.63 0.03
N PHE A 56 -15.19 3.81 -0.40
CA PHE A 56 -15.10 5.03 0.43
C PHE A 56 -16.08 5.02 1.58
N ASN A 57 -17.28 4.56 1.33
CA ASN A 57 -18.34 4.42 2.35
C ASN A 57 -19.46 3.63 1.70
N PRO A 58 -19.59 2.33 2.01
CA PRO A 58 -20.59 1.51 1.33
C PRO A 58 -22.02 2.04 1.42
N ALA A 59 -22.33 2.81 2.46
CA ALA A 59 -23.68 3.38 2.60
C ALA A 59 -24.02 4.34 1.45
N GLY A 60 -22.99 4.96 0.84
CA GLY A 60 -23.24 5.90 -0.26
C GLY A 60 -23.81 5.23 -1.50
N MET A 61 -23.57 3.93 -1.67
CA MET A 61 -24.08 3.20 -2.83
C MET A 61 -25.62 3.11 -2.80
N ALA A 62 -26.24 3.22 -1.62
CA ALA A 62 -27.69 3.13 -1.50
C ALA A 62 -28.41 4.27 -2.21
N PHE A 63 -27.71 5.37 -2.49
CA PHE A 63 -28.30 6.55 -3.11
C PHE A 63 -28.12 6.57 -4.62
N MET A 64 -27.56 5.54 -5.23
CA MET A 64 -27.40 5.55 -6.69
C MET A 64 -28.75 5.61 -7.36
N THR A 65 -28.82 6.39 -8.45
CA THR A 65 -30.09 6.65 -9.14
C THR A 65 -30.27 5.78 -10.37
N GLY A 66 -29.20 5.31 -10.99
CA GLY A 66 -29.30 4.45 -12.16
C GLY A 66 -29.54 3.00 -11.79
N ASN A 67 -29.72 2.18 -12.80
CA ASN A 67 -29.92 0.74 -12.60
C ASN A 67 -28.59 0.00 -12.50
N VAL A 68 -27.59 0.45 -13.27
CA VAL A 68 -26.26 -0.15 -13.29
C VAL A 68 -25.24 0.96 -13.35
N GLU A 69 -24.23 0.90 -12.50
CA GLU A 69 -23.11 1.83 -12.53
C GLU A 69 -21.81 1.04 -12.53
N ALA A 70 -20.82 1.55 -13.24
CA ALA A 70 -19.50 0.95 -13.25
C ALA A 70 -18.45 2.05 -13.33
N ASP A 71 -17.34 1.83 -12.64
CA ASP A 71 -16.18 2.73 -12.70
C ASP A 71 -14.93 1.89 -12.83
N ALA A 72 -13.99 2.37 -13.64
CA ALA A 72 -12.69 1.74 -13.76
C ALA A 72 -11.63 2.82 -13.73
N SER A 73 -10.53 2.56 -13.05
CA SER A 73 -9.43 3.51 -12.91
C SER A 73 -8.11 2.83 -13.20
N PHE A 74 -7.23 3.54 -13.88
CA PHE A 74 -5.88 3.10 -14.18
C PHE A 74 -4.93 4.22 -13.75
N ASN A 75 -3.90 3.86 -12.99
CA ASN A 75 -2.99 4.83 -12.40
C ASN A 75 -1.56 4.57 -12.84
N ALA A 76 -0.77 5.64 -12.93
CA ALA A 76 0.67 5.54 -13.10
C ALA A 76 1.31 6.33 -11.96
N ILE A 77 2.02 5.63 -11.10
CA ILE A 77 2.65 6.21 -9.92
C ILE A 77 4.16 6.20 -10.12
N MET A 78 4.77 7.37 -10.01
CA MET A 78 6.20 7.56 -10.26
C MET A 78 6.85 8.12 -9.00
N PRO A 79 7.43 7.27 -8.14
CA PRO A 79 8.00 7.72 -6.88
C PRO A 79 9.49 7.95 -6.98
N SER A 80 10.02 8.73 -6.04
CA SER A 80 11.45 8.91 -5.88
C SER A 80 11.75 9.09 -4.40
N ALA A 81 12.61 8.23 -3.86
CA ALA A 81 13.06 8.36 -2.48
C ALA A 81 14.59 8.47 -2.47
N THR A 82 15.11 9.20 -1.50
CA THR A 82 16.53 9.44 -1.33
C THR A 82 16.89 9.20 0.13
N ALA A 83 18.01 8.52 0.34
CA ALA A 83 18.61 8.37 1.66
C ALA A 83 19.99 9.01 1.62
N THR A 84 20.30 9.82 2.64
CA THR A 84 21.61 10.42 2.81
C THR A 84 22.30 9.73 3.97
N VAL A 85 23.39 9.04 3.68
CA VAL A 85 24.15 8.25 4.65
C VAL A 85 25.58 8.78 4.67
N GLY A 86 26.01 9.30 5.81
CA GLY A 86 27.35 9.83 5.92
C GLY A 86 27.65 10.95 4.93
N GLY A 87 26.66 11.76 4.62
CA GLY A 87 26.80 12.87 3.69
C GLY A 87 26.64 12.51 2.21
N LYS A 88 26.48 11.24 1.88
CA LYS A 88 26.34 10.80 0.49
C LYS A 88 24.90 10.38 0.22
N GLU A 89 24.36 10.79 -0.92
CA GLU A 89 23.00 10.49 -1.33
C GLU A 89 22.89 9.19 -2.09
N TYR A 90 21.85 8.43 -1.78
CA TYR A 90 21.49 7.20 -2.50
C TYR A 90 20.02 7.29 -2.89
N LYS A 91 19.73 7.08 -4.15
CA LYS A 91 18.37 7.22 -4.69
C LYS A 91 17.80 5.86 -5.06
N THR A 92 16.50 5.74 -4.90
CA THR A 92 15.80 4.56 -5.40
C THR A 92 15.77 4.56 -6.92
N ASP A 93 15.70 3.36 -7.48
CA ASP A 93 15.55 3.15 -8.92
C ASP A 93 14.28 2.33 -9.11
N CYS A 94 13.15 3.03 -9.11
CA CYS A 94 11.84 2.37 -9.15
C CYS A 94 11.18 2.56 -10.51
N ASP A 95 10.65 1.47 -11.06
CA ASP A 95 9.80 1.56 -12.22
C ASP A 95 8.44 2.14 -11.82
N PRO A 96 7.74 2.81 -12.73
CA PRO A 96 6.39 3.26 -12.41
C PRO A 96 5.48 2.09 -12.05
N SER A 97 4.60 2.30 -11.07
CA SER A 97 3.57 1.33 -10.70
C SER A 97 2.27 1.66 -11.42
N THR A 98 1.53 0.63 -11.82
CA THR A 98 0.31 0.84 -12.60
C THR A 98 -0.88 0.11 -11.97
N PRO A 99 -1.31 0.49 -10.76
CA PRO A 99 -2.48 -0.16 -10.15
C PRO A 99 -3.76 0.22 -10.87
N PHE A 100 -4.78 -0.61 -10.71
CA PHE A 100 -6.09 -0.33 -11.27
C PHE A 100 -7.19 -0.75 -10.29
N SER A 101 -8.39 -0.23 -10.52
CA SER A 101 -9.56 -0.62 -9.75
C SER A 101 -10.76 -0.70 -10.68
N VAL A 102 -11.72 -1.53 -10.29
CA VAL A 102 -12.99 -1.67 -11.01
C VAL A 102 -14.09 -1.78 -9.97
N PHE A 103 -15.15 -1.00 -10.18
CA PHE A 103 -16.32 -1.00 -9.30
C PHE A 103 -17.57 -1.20 -10.15
N GLY A 104 -18.43 -2.10 -9.74
CA GLY A 104 -19.72 -2.28 -10.38
C GLY A 104 -20.83 -2.33 -9.35
N ALA A 105 -21.98 -1.74 -9.67
CA ALA A 105 -23.11 -1.72 -8.75
C ALA A 105 -24.40 -1.81 -9.54
N PHE A 106 -25.44 -2.40 -8.94
CA PHE A 106 -26.72 -2.52 -9.58
C PHE A 106 -27.83 -2.35 -8.55
N ARG A 107 -28.95 -1.87 -9.06
CA ARG A 107 -30.11 -1.60 -8.26
C ARG A 107 -30.95 -2.88 -8.14
N ILE A 108 -31.24 -3.27 -6.89
CA ILE A 108 -32.20 -4.34 -6.64
C ILE A 108 -33.60 -3.74 -6.46
N SER A 109 -33.67 -2.65 -5.70
CA SER A 109 -34.88 -1.89 -5.48
C SER A 109 -34.51 -0.45 -5.18
N ASP A 110 -35.48 0.42 -4.96
CA ASP A 110 -35.19 1.81 -4.59
C ASP A 110 -34.33 1.89 -3.31
N SER A 111 -34.54 0.95 -2.39
CA SER A 111 -33.87 1.00 -1.09
C SER A 111 -32.64 0.10 -1.01
N LEU A 112 -32.50 -0.88 -1.91
CA LEU A 112 -31.47 -1.89 -1.78
C LEU A 112 -30.61 -1.94 -3.04
N LYS A 113 -29.31 -1.79 -2.88
CA LYS A 113 -28.33 -1.86 -3.95
C LYS A 113 -27.27 -2.88 -3.60
N ALA A 114 -26.68 -3.47 -4.63
CA ALA A 114 -25.61 -4.45 -4.47
C ALA A 114 -24.50 -4.12 -5.44
N GLY A 115 -23.29 -4.55 -5.12
CA GLY A 115 -22.16 -4.30 -5.99
C GLY A 115 -21.03 -5.24 -5.72
N ILE A 116 -20.02 -5.16 -6.60
CA ILE A 116 -18.76 -5.85 -6.41
C ILE A 116 -17.65 -4.89 -6.80
N ALA A 117 -16.56 -4.92 -6.05
CA ALA A 117 -15.42 -4.06 -6.28
C ALA A 117 -14.15 -4.89 -6.26
N VAL A 118 -13.19 -4.52 -7.12
CA VAL A 118 -11.83 -5.07 -7.10
C VAL A 118 -10.88 -3.89 -7.02
N TYR A 119 -10.05 -3.87 -5.98
CA TYR A 119 -9.16 -2.74 -5.78
C TYR A 119 -7.94 -3.16 -4.97
N THR A 120 -7.00 -2.24 -4.85
CA THR A 120 -5.68 -2.51 -4.27
C THR A 120 -5.42 -1.56 -3.10
N PRO A 121 -5.91 -1.91 -1.89
CA PRO A 121 -5.84 -0.99 -0.77
C PRO A 121 -4.47 -0.93 -0.09
N TYR A 122 -3.61 -1.91 -0.33
CA TYR A 122 -2.30 -1.99 0.30
C TYR A 122 -1.25 -2.39 -0.72
N GLY A 123 -0.05 -1.85 -0.56
CA GLY A 123 1.06 -2.21 -1.42
C GLY A 123 2.28 -1.38 -1.14
N SER A 124 3.40 -1.84 -1.65
CA SER A 124 4.66 -1.13 -1.55
C SER A 124 5.57 -1.64 -2.64
N SER A 125 6.28 -0.73 -3.30
CA SER A 125 7.30 -1.11 -4.27
C SER A 125 8.42 -0.11 -4.15
N ILE A 126 9.59 -0.59 -3.71
CA ILE A 126 10.75 0.27 -3.57
C ILE A 126 12.00 -0.52 -3.94
N ASN A 127 12.96 0.14 -4.57
CA ASN A 127 14.20 -0.49 -4.99
C ASN A 127 15.37 0.45 -4.67
N TRP A 128 16.11 0.13 -3.61
CA TRP A 128 17.28 0.89 -3.19
C TRP A 128 18.56 0.42 -3.90
N THR A 129 18.50 -0.68 -4.60
CA THR A 129 19.60 -1.38 -5.29
C THR A 129 20.39 -2.28 -4.34
N ASP A 130 21.26 -3.10 -4.94
CA ASP A 130 21.83 -4.25 -4.22
C ASP A 130 22.95 -3.89 -3.26
N HIS A 131 23.68 -2.80 -3.54
CA HIS A 131 24.94 -2.52 -2.83
C HIS A 131 24.95 -1.20 -2.09
N TRP A 132 23.79 -0.59 -1.87
CA TRP A 132 23.75 0.65 -1.11
C TRP A 132 23.99 0.36 0.38
N PRO A 133 24.38 1.37 1.18
CA PRO A 133 24.75 1.09 2.58
C PRO A 133 23.66 0.49 3.45
N GLY A 134 22.38 0.68 3.14
CA GLY A 134 21.28 0.10 3.88
C GLY A 134 20.80 -1.24 3.36
N ALA A 135 21.59 -1.91 2.52
CA ALA A 135 21.15 -3.14 1.86
C ALA A 135 20.79 -4.25 2.85
N THR A 136 21.41 -4.27 4.01
CA THR A 136 21.08 -5.30 5.00
C THR A 136 19.70 -5.07 5.66
N LEU A 137 19.13 -3.89 5.48
CA LEU A 137 17.75 -3.63 5.87
C LEU A 137 16.80 -3.85 4.72
N ASN A 138 17.15 -3.38 3.54
CA ASN A 138 16.33 -3.57 2.35
C ASN A 138 17.11 -3.26 1.09
N GLN A 139 17.08 -4.16 0.14
CA GLN A 139 17.53 -3.90 -1.22
C GLN A 139 16.35 -3.51 -2.08
N SER A 140 15.30 -4.32 -2.05
CA SER A 140 14.05 -4.00 -2.73
C SER A 140 12.90 -4.72 -2.06
N VAL A 141 11.71 -4.17 -2.19
CA VAL A 141 10.51 -4.83 -1.72
C VAL A 141 9.38 -4.57 -2.71
N LYS A 142 8.59 -5.59 -2.94
CA LYS A 142 7.38 -5.49 -3.73
C LYS A 142 6.28 -6.22 -2.96
N LEU A 143 5.36 -5.46 -2.43
CA LEU A 143 4.22 -5.97 -1.68
C LEU A 143 2.97 -5.61 -2.47
N GLN A 144 2.14 -6.61 -2.77
CA GLN A 144 0.90 -6.39 -3.51
C GLN A 144 -0.25 -7.01 -2.73
N ALA A 145 -1.38 -6.31 -2.72
CA ALA A 145 -2.59 -6.85 -2.12
C ALA A 145 -3.80 -6.41 -2.93
N PHE A 146 -4.64 -7.36 -3.26
CA PHE A 146 -5.89 -7.12 -4.00
C PHE A 146 -7.05 -7.51 -3.13
N THR A 147 -8.09 -6.69 -3.16
CA THR A 147 -9.33 -6.97 -2.44
C THR A 147 -10.46 -7.13 -3.44
N VAL A 148 -11.25 -8.18 -3.24
CA VAL A 148 -12.55 -8.32 -3.90
C VAL A 148 -13.60 -8.10 -2.83
N GLN A 149 -14.54 -7.20 -3.10
CA GLN A 149 -15.51 -6.79 -2.10
C GLN A 149 -16.93 -6.86 -2.66
N PRO A 150 -17.66 -7.95 -2.42
CA PRO A 150 -19.12 -7.92 -2.62
C PRO A 150 -19.75 -7.03 -1.53
N THR A 151 -20.72 -6.21 -1.93
CA THR A 151 -21.24 -5.15 -1.08
C THR A 151 -22.76 -5.06 -1.22
N VAL A 152 -23.44 -4.75 -0.12
CA VAL A 152 -24.83 -4.36 -0.14
C VAL A 152 -25.01 -3.04 0.59
N ALA A 153 -25.99 -2.27 0.18
CA ALA A 153 -26.32 -1.00 0.82
C ALA A 153 -27.82 -0.87 0.90
N TYR A 154 -28.30 -0.39 2.04
CA TYR A 154 -29.72 -0.30 2.31
C TYR A 154 -30.07 1.08 2.84
N ARG A 155 -31.07 1.67 2.22
CA ARG A 155 -31.57 2.97 2.59
C ARG A 155 -32.72 2.76 3.59
N ILE A 156 -32.40 2.91 4.88
CA ILE A 156 -33.36 2.66 5.97
C ILE A 156 -34.48 3.71 5.95
N LEU A 157 -34.06 4.97 5.77
CA LEU A 157 -34.93 6.13 5.65
C LEU A 157 -34.51 6.90 4.42
N PRO A 158 -35.35 7.82 3.93
CA PRO A 158 -34.92 8.60 2.77
C PRO A 158 -33.59 9.33 2.96
N ASN A 159 -33.25 9.66 4.20
CA ASN A 159 -32.02 10.41 4.50
C ASN A 159 -31.00 9.63 5.32
N LEU A 160 -31.17 8.31 5.47
CA LEU A 160 -30.25 7.49 6.28
C LEU A 160 -30.01 6.17 5.58
N SER A 161 -28.74 5.82 5.39
CA SER A 161 -28.37 4.55 4.77
C SER A 161 -27.27 3.85 5.56
N LEU A 162 -27.21 2.54 5.39
CA LEU A 162 -26.17 1.68 5.91
C LEU A 162 -25.63 0.84 4.77
N GLY A 163 -24.36 0.46 4.87
CA GLY A 163 -23.74 -0.42 3.88
C GLY A 163 -22.77 -1.35 4.51
N ALA A 164 -22.56 -2.50 3.86
CA ALA A 164 -21.61 -3.49 4.33
C ALA A 164 -21.01 -4.23 3.14
N GLY A 165 -19.69 -4.38 3.16
CA GLY A 165 -18.97 -5.17 2.17
C GLY A 165 -18.11 -6.21 2.86
N LEU A 166 -18.03 -7.40 2.26
CA LEU A 166 -17.12 -8.44 2.72
C LEU A 166 -15.82 -8.27 1.95
N THR A 167 -14.71 -8.07 2.67
CA THR A 167 -13.42 -7.88 2.02
C THR A 167 -12.66 -9.18 2.01
N LEU A 168 -12.31 -9.64 0.82
CA LEU A 168 -11.50 -10.83 0.61
C LEU A 168 -10.20 -10.37 -0.04
N THR A 169 -9.09 -10.48 0.70
CA THR A 169 -7.83 -9.89 0.26
C THR A 169 -6.78 -10.97 0.04
N TRP A 170 -6.16 -10.94 -1.13
CA TRP A 170 -5.02 -11.78 -1.49
C TRP A 170 -3.79 -10.90 -1.59
N GLY A 171 -2.63 -11.48 -1.34
CA GLY A 171 -1.41 -10.73 -1.44
C GLY A 171 -0.20 -11.56 -1.79
N SER A 172 0.86 -10.86 -2.16
CA SER A 172 2.14 -11.49 -2.42
C SER A 172 3.25 -10.55 -1.97
N VAL A 173 4.39 -11.15 -1.67
CA VAL A 173 5.57 -10.40 -1.26
C VAL A 173 6.78 -10.91 -2.04
N ASP A 174 7.66 -9.98 -2.41
CA ASP A 174 8.96 -10.26 -3.01
C ASP A 174 9.94 -9.29 -2.36
N LEU A 175 10.74 -9.80 -1.45
CA LEU A 175 11.64 -9.00 -0.64
C LEU A 175 13.08 -9.42 -0.91
N HIS A 176 13.94 -8.45 -1.21
CA HIS A 176 15.37 -8.66 -1.37
C HIS A 176 16.10 -7.92 -0.27
N LYS A 177 16.99 -8.61 0.42
CA LYS A 177 17.63 -8.05 1.60
C LYS A 177 19.04 -8.62 1.72
N GLY A 178 20.01 -7.75 1.98
CA GLY A 178 21.37 -8.19 2.24
C GLY A 178 21.44 -8.93 3.58
N LEU A 179 22.25 -9.96 3.64
CA LEU A 179 22.42 -10.76 4.84
C LEU A 179 23.57 -10.30 5.70
N LEU A 180 24.57 -9.68 5.10
CA LEU A 180 25.63 -9.00 5.83
C LEU A 180 26.24 -7.95 4.90
N SER A 181 26.86 -6.93 5.49
CA SER A 181 27.57 -5.92 4.71
C SER A 181 28.96 -6.40 4.35
N GLY A 182 29.59 -5.71 3.39
CA GLY A 182 30.98 -6.03 3.06
C GLY A 182 31.92 -5.78 4.22
N GLU A 183 31.66 -4.74 5.01
CA GLU A 183 32.46 -4.44 6.18
C GLU A 183 32.33 -5.55 7.23
N GLN A 184 31.11 -6.09 7.41
CA GLN A 184 30.91 -7.21 8.31
C GLN A 184 31.63 -8.46 7.82
N LEU A 185 31.66 -8.68 6.51
CA LEU A 185 32.40 -9.81 5.95
C LEU A 185 33.91 -9.63 6.18
N ASP A 186 34.45 -8.42 5.99
CA ASP A 186 35.85 -8.16 6.27
C ASP A 186 36.20 -8.51 7.71
N GLN A 187 35.35 -8.11 8.66
CA GLN A 187 35.57 -8.44 10.06
C GLN A 187 35.52 -9.94 10.30
N LEU A 188 34.56 -10.62 9.68
CA LEU A 188 34.39 -12.06 9.86
C LEU A 188 35.62 -12.82 9.33
N ILE A 189 36.13 -12.43 8.17
CA ILE A 189 37.34 -13.04 7.61
C ILE A 189 38.52 -12.81 8.53
N GLY A 190 38.66 -11.60 9.06
CA GLY A 190 39.75 -11.30 9.99
C GLY A 190 39.71 -12.12 11.25
N MET A 191 38.52 -12.52 11.69
CA MET A 191 38.35 -13.35 12.90
C MET A 191 38.54 -14.83 12.61
N LEU A 192 37.92 -15.32 11.51
CA LEU A 192 37.86 -16.76 11.25
C LEU A 192 38.97 -17.27 10.37
N ALA A 193 39.51 -16.44 9.49
CA ALA A 193 40.53 -16.86 8.54
C ALA A 193 41.54 -15.72 8.33
N PRO A 194 42.25 -15.33 9.40
CA PRO A 194 43.18 -14.18 9.27
C PRO A 194 44.31 -14.40 8.30
N GLN A 195 44.58 -15.64 7.94
CA GLN A 195 45.66 -15.97 6.98
C GLN A 195 45.22 -15.67 5.55
N LEU A 196 43.93 -15.50 5.26
CA LEU A 196 43.50 -15.19 3.90
C LEU A 196 43.83 -13.75 3.56
N THR A 197 44.40 -13.56 2.37
CA THR A 197 44.69 -12.24 1.82
C THR A 197 43.68 -11.99 0.69
N VAL A 198 42.70 -11.19 0.95
CA VAL A 198 41.65 -10.86 -0.03
C VAL A 198 41.41 -9.37 0.01
N PRO A 199 40.99 -8.77 -1.12
CA PRO A 199 40.62 -7.36 -1.10
C PRO A 199 39.46 -7.11 -0.17
N SER A 200 39.36 -5.87 0.29
CA SER A 200 38.21 -5.47 1.13
C SER A 200 36.89 -5.58 0.36
N PHE A 201 35.86 -6.02 1.05
CA PHE A 201 34.51 -6.09 0.49
C PHE A 201 33.67 -4.85 0.81
N ALA A 202 34.30 -3.80 1.37
CA ALA A 202 33.58 -2.57 1.69
C ALA A 202 32.83 -2.04 0.45
N GLY A 203 31.58 -1.66 0.65
CA GLY A 203 30.75 -1.15 -0.44
C GLY A 203 30.06 -2.21 -1.27
N VAL A 204 30.24 -3.49 -0.93
CA VAL A 204 29.59 -4.61 -1.62
C VAL A 204 28.72 -5.35 -0.62
N THR A 205 27.60 -5.86 -1.06
CA THR A 205 26.75 -6.74 -0.25
C THR A 205 27.06 -8.18 -0.70
N PRO A 206 27.85 -8.93 0.08
CA PRO A 206 28.37 -10.21 -0.45
C PRO A 206 27.35 -11.33 -0.50
N ALA A 207 26.29 -11.26 0.31
CA ALA A 207 25.24 -12.29 0.31
C ALA A 207 23.92 -11.63 0.54
N SER A 208 22.90 -12.07 -0.21
CA SER A 208 21.55 -11.51 -0.13
C SER A 208 20.53 -12.62 -0.11
N ALA A 209 19.41 -12.37 0.57
CA ALA A 209 18.27 -13.26 0.56
C ALA A 209 17.17 -12.68 -0.31
N ARG A 210 16.48 -13.56 -1.02
CA ARG A 210 15.25 -13.22 -1.70
C ARG A 210 14.12 -14.04 -1.07
N LEU A 211 13.11 -13.36 -0.57
CA LEU A 211 11.97 -13.99 0.07
C LEU A 211 10.74 -13.74 -0.79
N THR A 212 10.13 -14.80 -1.30
CA THR A 212 8.92 -14.68 -2.11
C THR A 212 7.82 -15.55 -1.53
N GLY A 213 6.59 -15.03 -1.56
CA GLY A 213 5.49 -15.82 -1.05
C GLY A 213 4.15 -15.21 -1.37
N ASN A 214 3.14 -16.04 -1.30
CA ASN A 214 1.76 -15.63 -1.46
C ASN A 214 1.04 -15.78 -0.13
N ALA A 215 0.27 -14.76 0.21
CA ALA A 215 -0.56 -14.82 1.41
C ALA A 215 -1.87 -15.53 1.09
N GLY A 216 -2.37 -16.29 2.06
CA GLY A 216 -3.71 -16.83 1.98
C GLY A 216 -4.74 -15.72 2.06
N ILE A 217 -6.00 -16.08 1.80
CA ILE A 217 -7.08 -15.09 1.80
C ILE A 217 -7.26 -14.51 3.19
N ALA A 218 -7.24 -13.18 3.29
CA ALA A 218 -7.55 -12.45 4.51
C ALA A 218 -8.97 -11.92 4.38
N CYS A 219 -9.79 -12.12 5.42
CA CYS A 219 -11.19 -11.73 5.41
C CYS A 219 -11.42 -10.59 6.37
N GLY A 220 -12.28 -9.66 5.98
CA GLY A 220 -12.69 -8.56 6.81
C GLY A 220 -14.02 -8.01 6.34
N VAL A 221 -14.42 -6.90 6.93
CA VAL A 221 -15.69 -6.24 6.62
C VAL A 221 -15.44 -4.75 6.48
N ASN A 222 -16.11 -4.13 5.50
CA ASN A 222 -16.13 -2.69 5.29
C ASN A 222 -17.55 -2.21 5.58
N LEU A 223 -17.73 -1.38 6.61
CA LEU A 223 -19.03 -0.93 7.06
C LEU A 223 -19.18 0.57 6.83
N GLY A 224 -20.39 1.02 6.59
CA GLY A 224 -20.62 2.43 6.41
C GLY A 224 -21.99 2.87 6.86
N ALA A 225 -22.08 4.14 7.22
CA ALA A 225 -23.33 4.81 7.53
C ALA A 225 -23.28 6.22 6.94
N MET A 226 -24.42 6.70 6.46
CA MET A 226 -24.48 8.02 5.84
C MET A 226 -25.82 8.65 6.14
N TYR A 227 -25.79 9.92 6.52
CA TYR A 227 -26.97 10.64 6.97
C TYR A 227 -27.02 12.03 6.34
N ASP A 228 -28.12 12.31 5.67
CA ASP A 228 -28.38 13.66 5.15
C ASP A 228 -28.98 14.49 6.29
N VAL A 229 -28.15 15.39 6.84
CA VAL A 229 -28.58 16.28 7.90
C VAL A 229 -29.59 17.29 7.36
N SER A 230 -29.37 17.73 6.14
CA SER A 230 -30.25 18.63 5.42
C SER A 230 -30.12 18.33 3.93
N ARG A 231 -30.79 19.11 3.11
CA ARG A 231 -30.71 18.94 1.66
C ARG A 231 -29.28 19.21 1.14
N ASN A 232 -28.52 19.99 1.88
CA ASN A 232 -27.18 20.43 1.42
C ASN A 232 -26.03 19.84 2.24
N VAL A 233 -26.30 19.13 3.35
CA VAL A 233 -25.25 18.65 4.24
C VAL A 233 -25.43 17.17 4.49
N THR A 234 -24.35 16.41 4.27
CA THR A 234 -24.31 14.97 4.52
C THR A 234 -23.13 14.68 5.46
N VAL A 235 -23.36 13.78 6.41
CA VAL A 235 -22.27 13.26 7.25
C VAL A 235 -22.16 11.75 7.01
N GLY A 236 -20.97 11.22 7.21
CA GLY A 236 -20.73 9.79 6.98
C GLY A 236 -19.68 9.25 7.91
N ALA A 237 -19.76 7.94 8.12
CA ALA A 237 -18.77 7.20 8.89
C ALA A 237 -18.52 5.88 8.19
N ASN A 238 -17.27 5.45 8.22
CA ASN A 238 -16.82 4.24 7.55
C ASN A 238 -15.84 3.51 8.47
N PHE A 239 -15.98 2.20 8.57
CA PHE A 239 -15.07 1.40 9.37
C PHE A 239 -14.72 0.13 8.64
N ARG A 240 -13.41 -0.10 8.45
CA ARG A 240 -12.88 -1.36 7.92
C ARG A 240 -12.22 -2.11 9.06
N THR A 241 -12.56 -3.39 9.18
CA THR A 241 -12.01 -4.22 10.25
C THR A 241 -10.58 -4.63 9.93
N LYS A 242 -9.84 -4.94 10.98
CA LYS A 242 -8.49 -5.48 10.85
C LYS A 242 -8.55 -6.88 10.23
N SER A 243 -7.58 -7.19 9.37
CA SER A 243 -7.36 -8.56 8.93
C SER A 243 -5.86 -8.81 8.89
N MET A 244 -5.47 -10.04 8.56
CA MET A 244 -4.07 -10.42 8.64
C MET A 244 -3.66 -11.15 7.37
N MET A 245 -2.62 -10.64 6.69
CA MET A 245 -2.01 -11.34 5.57
C MET A 245 -0.98 -12.31 6.11
N LYS A 246 -1.13 -13.60 5.76
CA LYS A 246 -0.26 -14.65 6.27
C LYS A 246 0.38 -15.41 5.13
N VAL A 247 1.70 -15.37 5.05
CA VAL A 247 2.47 -16.23 4.16
C VAL A 247 2.88 -17.42 4.99
N LYS A 248 2.39 -18.62 4.63
CA LYS A 248 2.63 -19.83 5.42
C LYS A 248 3.75 -20.70 4.84
N SER A 249 4.01 -20.60 3.54
CA SER A 249 4.97 -21.45 2.85
C SER A 249 5.71 -20.62 1.81
N GLY A 250 6.41 -19.58 2.24
CA GLY A 250 7.23 -18.75 1.38
C GLY A 250 8.55 -19.41 1.04
N LYS A 251 9.19 -18.98 -0.03
CA LYS A 251 10.47 -19.50 -0.51
C LYS A 251 11.57 -18.49 -0.26
N ALA A 252 12.74 -19.02 0.07
CA ALA A 252 13.91 -18.18 0.28
C ALA A 252 15.09 -18.67 -0.58
N UNK A 253 15.72 -17.72 -1.06
CA UNK A 253 16.83 -18.01 -1.83
C UNK A 253 17.90 -17.19 -1.32
N VAL A 254 19.18 -17.65 -1.51
CA VAL A 254 20.39 -16.89 -1.14
C VAL A 254 21.23 -16.69 -2.40
N ASP A 255 21.61 -15.45 -2.64
CA ASP A 255 22.49 -15.07 -3.77
C ASP A 255 23.81 -14.54 -3.22
N TYR A 256 24.93 -14.92 -3.85
CA TYR A 256 26.28 -14.49 -3.44
C TYR A 256 26.86 -13.58 -4.50
N ALA A 257 27.38 -12.46 -4.05
CA ALA A 257 28.09 -11.53 -4.94
C ALA A 257 29.58 -11.80 -5.02
N UNK A 258 30.01 -12.54 -4.22
CA UNK A 258 31.36 -12.70 -4.19
C UNK A 258 31.63 -13.88 -5.01
N UNK A 259 32.35 -13.68 -5.64
CA UNK A 259 32.67 -14.62 -6.57
C UNK A 259 33.75 -15.47 -6.14
N ASP A 260 34.50 -15.25 -5.19
CA ASP A 260 35.59 -16.09 -4.68
C ASP A 260 35.01 -17.37 -4.10
N PRO A 261 35.37 -18.52 -4.64
CA PRO A 261 34.76 -19.77 -4.17
C PRO A 261 35.04 -20.07 -2.69
N THR A 262 36.20 -19.67 -2.17
CA THR A 262 36.52 -19.94 -0.77
C THR A 262 35.61 -19.10 0.16
N ILE A 263 35.46 -17.84 -0.15
CA ILE A 263 34.63 -16.95 0.65
C ILE A 263 33.17 -17.37 0.53
N GLN A 264 32.74 -17.70 -0.67
CA GLN A 264 31.36 -18.18 -0.89
C GLN A 264 31.09 -19.45 -0.10
N GLY A 265 32.06 -20.36 -0.05
CA GLY A 265 31.93 -21.59 0.75
C GLY A 265 31.78 -21.32 2.22
N LEU A 266 32.55 -20.35 2.75
CA LEU A 266 32.43 -19.95 4.16
C LEU A 266 31.06 -19.40 4.45
N LEU A 267 30.54 -18.55 3.58
CA LEU A 267 29.21 -17.98 3.75
C LEU A 267 28.12 -19.03 3.63
N ALA A 268 28.29 -19.96 2.67
CA ALA A 268 27.28 -20.98 2.43
C ALA A 268 27.09 -21.90 3.65
N GLN A 269 28.16 -22.17 4.37
CA GLN A 269 28.05 -23.00 5.58
C GLN A 269 27.10 -22.38 6.60
N ARG A 270 26.99 -21.07 6.62
CA ARG A 270 26.17 -20.37 7.60
C ARG A 270 24.80 -19.96 7.07
N LEU A 271 24.66 -19.81 5.76
CA LEU A 271 23.46 -19.20 5.16
C LEU A 271 22.66 -20.15 4.30
N ASP A 272 23.20 -21.24 3.82
CA ASP A 272 22.47 -22.13 2.89
C ASP A 272 21.24 -22.78 3.53
N GLY A 273 21.16 -22.78 4.85
CA GLY A 273 19.96 -23.25 5.52
C GLY A 273 18.71 -22.47 5.10
N LEU A 274 18.87 -21.20 4.72
CA LEU A 274 17.74 -20.40 4.29
C LEU A 274 17.09 -20.97 3.01
N SER A 275 17.91 -21.43 2.06
CA SER A 275 17.38 -21.90 0.79
C SER A 275 16.82 -23.33 0.84
N LYS A 276 16.97 -24.00 1.98
CA LYS A 276 16.47 -25.34 2.17
C LYS A 276 15.19 -25.41 2.99
N THR A 277 14.60 -24.27 3.29
CA THR A 277 13.44 -24.21 4.15
C THR A 277 12.41 -23.24 3.59
N GLU A 278 11.23 -23.32 4.14
CA GLU A 278 10.16 -22.35 3.85
C GLU A 278 10.10 -21.33 4.97
N PHE A 279 9.64 -20.12 4.62
CA PHE A 279 9.46 -19.12 5.66
C PHE A 279 7.98 -18.84 5.88
N MET A 280 7.68 -18.33 7.07
CA MET A 280 6.37 -17.83 7.45
C MET A 280 6.50 -16.38 7.89
N ALA A 281 5.52 -15.56 7.50
CA ALA A 281 5.47 -14.17 7.91
C ALA A 281 4.03 -13.69 7.91
N GLU A 282 3.72 -12.74 8.80
CA GLU A 282 2.40 -12.14 8.89
C GLU A 282 2.53 -10.62 8.86
N MET A 283 1.59 -9.98 8.13
CA MET A 283 1.49 -8.52 8.13
C MET A 283 0.04 -8.13 8.38
N PRO A 284 -0.21 -7.22 9.33
CA PRO A 284 -1.59 -6.78 9.55
C PRO A 284 -2.07 -5.85 8.46
N LEU A 285 -3.34 -5.99 8.10
CA LEU A 285 -4.07 -4.98 7.36
C LEU A 285 -4.88 -4.24 8.43
N PRO A 286 -4.45 -3.04 8.84
CA PRO A 286 -5.00 -2.45 10.07
C PRO A 286 -6.44 -2.01 9.89
N ALA A 287 -7.16 -1.91 10.99
CA ALA A 287 -8.49 -1.33 10.98
C ALA A 287 -8.40 0.16 10.65
N VAL A 288 -9.43 0.67 10.00
CA VAL A 288 -9.49 2.07 9.57
C VAL A 288 -10.86 2.63 9.94
N LEU A 289 -10.85 3.79 10.61
CA LEU A 289 -12.07 4.53 10.91
C LEU A 289 -12.02 5.85 10.16
N GLY A 290 -13.08 6.14 9.40
CA GLY A 290 -13.22 7.42 8.73
C GLY A 290 -14.50 8.10 9.14
N ILE A 291 -14.44 9.43 9.29
CA ILE A 291 -15.64 10.25 9.43
C ILE A 291 -15.50 11.42 8.47
N GLY A 292 -16.63 11.88 7.96
CA GLY A 292 -16.60 12.95 6.99
C GLY A 292 -17.87 13.78 7.02
N ALA A 293 -17.77 14.97 6.46
CA ALA A 293 -18.89 15.87 6.29
C ALA A 293 -18.77 16.56 4.93
N ALA A 294 -19.88 16.63 4.22
CA ALA A 294 -19.91 17.20 2.90
C ALA A 294 -21.01 18.25 2.81
N TRP A 295 -20.73 19.27 2.03
CA TRP A 295 -21.71 20.31 1.68
C TRP A 295 -21.81 20.36 0.16
N HIS A 296 -23.03 20.50 -0.36
CA HIS A 296 -23.19 20.62 -1.80
C HIS A 296 -24.38 21.52 -2.13
N ASN A 297 -24.30 22.09 -3.33
CA ASN A 297 -25.44 22.75 -3.95
C ASN A 297 -25.48 22.32 -5.41
N ASP A 298 -26.13 23.11 -6.27
CA ASP A 298 -26.30 22.72 -7.68
C ASP A 298 -25.00 22.70 -8.44
N ARG A 299 -23.99 23.47 -8.04
CA ARG A 299 -22.76 23.66 -8.78
C ARG A 299 -21.51 23.16 -8.04
N TRP A 300 -21.56 23.08 -6.72
CA TRP A 300 -20.37 22.83 -5.90
C TRP A 300 -20.58 21.66 -4.95
N THR A 301 -19.53 20.90 -4.73
CA THR A 301 -19.48 19.88 -3.68
C THR A 301 -18.16 20.04 -2.93
N VAL A 302 -18.21 20.03 -1.61
CA VAL A 302 -17.03 20.06 -0.75
C VAL A 302 -17.14 18.94 0.26
N ASP A 303 -16.06 18.17 0.43
CA ASP A 303 -16.01 17.11 1.44
C ASP A 303 -14.72 17.26 2.26
N VAL A 304 -14.84 17.05 3.56
CA VAL A 304 -13.70 16.98 4.47
C VAL A 304 -13.83 15.67 5.22
N ASP A 305 -12.76 14.86 5.16
CA ASP A 305 -12.71 13.56 5.82
C ASP A 305 -11.55 13.53 6.80
N TRP A 306 -11.77 12.86 7.90
CA TRP A 306 -10.73 12.52 8.87
C TRP A 306 -10.67 10.99 8.96
N GLN A 307 -9.46 10.44 8.91
CA GLN A 307 -9.26 9.00 8.95
C GLN A 307 -8.25 8.65 10.02
N LEU A 308 -8.59 7.64 10.83
CA LEU A 308 -7.68 7.05 11.80
C LEU A 308 -7.37 5.64 11.35
N THR A 309 -6.09 5.34 11.17
CA THR A 309 -5.63 3.99 10.85
C THR A 309 -4.96 3.42 12.10
N PHE A 310 -5.40 2.21 12.49
CA PHE A 310 -4.95 1.59 13.73
C PHE A 310 -3.65 0.82 13.48
N TRP A 311 -2.60 1.57 13.11
CA TRP A 311 -1.31 1.02 12.76
C TRP A 311 -0.56 0.42 13.95
N ASN A 312 -1.03 0.65 15.18
CA ASN A 312 -0.39 0.01 16.33
C ASN A 312 -0.48 -1.52 16.28
N ALA A 313 -1.26 -2.06 15.37
CA ALA A 313 -1.28 -3.51 15.12
C ALA A 313 0.03 -4.01 14.50
N TYR A 314 0.83 -3.12 13.87
CA TYR A 314 2.07 -3.51 13.22
C TYR A 314 3.25 -3.27 14.17
N LYS A 315 3.45 -4.23 15.07
CA LYS A 315 4.52 -4.13 16.09
C LYS A 315 5.83 -4.67 15.59
N SER A 316 5.80 -5.74 14.80
CA SER A 316 7.01 -6.31 14.25
C SER A 316 6.67 -7.12 13.00
N LEU A 317 7.65 -7.28 12.14
CA LEU A 317 7.60 -8.26 11.06
C LEU A 317 8.50 -9.42 11.48
N ASP A 318 7.89 -10.53 11.83
CA ASP A 318 8.61 -11.71 12.26
C ASP A 318 8.70 -12.69 11.09
N ILE A 319 9.91 -13.02 10.69
CA ILE A 319 10.15 -13.96 9.61
C ILE A 319 10.72 -15.22 10.24
N GLU A 320 9.99 -16.32 10.12
CA GLU A 320 10.36 -17.59 10.73
C GLU A 320 10.69 -18.62 9.65
N PHE A 321 11.80 -19.31 9.82
CA PHE A 321 12.28 -20.30 8.89
C PHE A 321 12.13 -21.70 9.50
N LYS A 322 11.30 -22.52 8.89
CA LYS A 322 11.02 -23.87 9.38
C LYS A 322 12.25 -24.75 9.22
N GLY A 323 12.76 -25.26 10.34
CA GLY A 323 13.96 -26.08 10.31
C GLY A 323 15.26 -25.32 10.28
N ALA A 324 15.20 -23.99 10.35
CA ALA A 324 16.39 -23.14 10.44
C ALA A 324 16.08 -21.98 11.39
N GLU A 325 15.63 -22.30 12.58
CA GLU A 325 15.15 -21.30 13.53
C GLU A 325 16.23 -20.34 13.99
N ASP A 326 17.50 -20.74 13.92
CA ASP A 326 18.59 -19.82 14.24
C ASP A 326 18.69 -18.65 13.26
N LEU A 327 18.01 -18.75 12.11
CA LEU A 327 17.99 -17.67 11.13
C LEU A 327 16.72 -16.81 11.21
N ASN A 328 15.83 -17.07 12.16
CA ASN A 328 14.63 -16.26 12.36
C ASN A 328 14.98 -14.81 12.61
N GLN A 329 14.12 -13.91 12.19
CA GLN A 329 14.34 -12.47 12.33
C GLN A 329 13.14 -11.77 12.96
N UNK A 330 13.22 -10.89 13.61
CA UNK A 330 12.28 -10.15 14.22
C UNK A 330 12.58 -8.77 13.85
N LEU A 331 11.89 -8.21 13.22
CA LEU A 331 12.10 -6.85 12.76
C LEU A 331 11.08 -5.93 13.40
N PRO A 332 11.45 -5.24 14.47
CA PRO A 332 10.45 -4.36 15.14
C PRO A 332 10.03 -3.22 14.22
N LYS A 333 8.76 -2.89 14.26
CA LYS A 333 8.18 -1.77 13.53
C LYS A 333 7.61 -0.73 14.48
N ASN A 334 6.87 -1.18 15.48
CA ASN A 334 6.31 -0.32 16.51
C ASN A 334 5.58 0.89 15.93
N TYR A 335 4.79 0.65 14.88
CA TYR A 335 3.99 1.71 14.30
C TYR A 335 2.97 2.19 15.32
N HIS A 336 2.62 3.45 15.25
CA HIS A 336 1.56 4.01 16.10
C HIS A 336 0.39 4.44 15.22
N ASN A 337 -0.79 4.57 15.85
CA ASN A 337 -1.98 5.00 15.14
C ASN A 337 -1.76 6.36 14.54
N SER A 338 -2.25 6.57 13.38
CA SER A 338 -2.00 7.81 12.69
C SER A 338 -3.23 8.34 12.00
N UNK A 339 -3.31 9.48 11.74
CA UNK A 339 -4.40 10.15 11.19
C UNK A 339 -4.08 10.54 9.80
N LEU A 340 -5.02 10.85 9.18
CA LEU A 340 -4.95 11.42 7.84
C LEU A 340 -6.15 12.33 7.67
N VAL A 341 -5.93 13.51 7.10
CA VAL A 341 -7.01 14.49 6.86
C VAL A 341 -7.04 14.80 5.36
N ARG A 342 -8.24 14.80 4.78
CA ARG A 342 -8.44 15.11 3.36
C ARG A 342 -9.51 16.17 3.21
N GLY A 343 -9.32 17.03 2.21
CA GLY A 343 -10.36 17.94 1.79
C GLY A 343 -10.40 18.00 0.28
N GLY A 344 -11.60 18.16 -0.27
CA GLY A 344 -11.73 18.24 -1.70
C GLY A 344 -12.91 19.07 -2.10
N VAL A 345 -12.82 19.63 -3.30
CA VAL A 345 -13.87 20.45 -3.87
C VAL A 345 -14.08 20.02 -5.32
N GLU A 346 -15.36 19.99 -5.71
CA GLU A 346 -15.77 19.72 -7.09
C GLU A 346 -16.64 20.85 -7.56
N TRP A 347 -16.35 21.35 -8.75
CA TRP A 347 -17.13 22.38 -9.41
C TRP A 347 -17.71 21.80 -10.70
N ASN A 348 -19.03 21.79 -10.78
CA ASN A 348 -19.73 21.38 -12.01
C ASN A 348 -19.74 22.59 -12.92
N ALA A 349 -18.66 22.77 -13.67
CA ALA A 349 -18.41 23.99 -14.43
C ALA A 349 -19.43 24.16 -15.56
N THR A 350 -19.71 23.06 -16.29
CA THR A 350 -20.72 23.02 -17.33
C THR A 350 -21.46 21.67 -17.21
N LYS A 351 -22.45 21.45 -18.06
CA LYS A 351 -23.14 20.17 -18.09
C LYS A 351 -22.23 19.02 -18.47
N ARG A 352 -21.10 19.31 -19.13
CA ARG A 352 -20.19 18.27 -19.62
C ARG A 352 -18.87 18.22 -18.88
N PHE A 353 -18.54 19.23 -18.09
CA PHE A 353 -17.25 19.28 -17.40
C PHE A 353 -17.40 19.50 -15.93
N ASP A 354 -16.71 18.65 -15.16
CA ASP A 354 -16.50 18.82 -13.73
C ASP A 354 -15.02 19.02 -13.50
N VAL A 355 -14.68 19.90 -12.58
CA VAL A 355 -13.29 20.19 -12.19
C VAL A 355 -13.14 19.96 -10.71
N ARG A 356 -12.01 19.39 -10.32
CA ARG A 356 -11.77 19.01 -8.92
C ARG A 356 -10.42 19.45 -8.46
N ALA A 357 -10.32 19.72 -7.16
CA ALA A 357 -9.06 19.98 -6.49
C ALA A 357 -9.15 19.42 -5.08
N GLY A 358 -8.02 19.06 -4.52
CA GLY A 358 -8.01 18.52 -3.18
C GLY A 358 -6.65 18.57 -2.53
N LEU A 359 -6.64 18.20 -1.25
CA LEU A 359 -5.42 18.18 -0.47
C LEU A 359 -5.55 17.08 0.60
N MET A 360 -4.48 16.30 0.76
CA MET A 360 -4.36 15.33 1.85
C MET A 360 -3.16 15.68 2.71
N VAL A 361 -3.30 15.51 4.01
CA VAL A 361 -2.15 15.50 4.92
C VAL A 361 -2.14 14.14 5.60
N ASP A 362 -1.06 13.40 5.40
CA ASP A 362 -0.94 12.01 5.78
C ASP A 362 0.17 11.91 6.82
N PHE A 363 -0.22 11.70 8.09
CA PHE A 363 0.74 11.68 9.18
C PHE A 363 1.38 10.30 9.30
N SER A 364 2.68 10.28 9.48
CA SER A 364 3.45 9.03 9.53
C SER A 364 3.10 8.19 10.76
N PRO A 365 2.92 6.88 10.61
CA PRO A 365 2.79 6.00 11.78
C PRO A 365 4.13 5.55 12.34
N CYS A 366 5.21 5.92 11.71
CA CYS A 366 6.54 5.36 11.96
C CYS A 366 7.36 6.29 12.83
N ASP A 367 7.93 5.76 13.92
CA ASP A 367 8.89 6.52 14.71
C ASP A 367 10.23 6.55 13.99
N LYS A 368 10.98 7.62 14.18
CA LYS A 368 12.25 7.73 13.48
C LYS A 368 13.32 6.77 14.00
N GLU A 369 13.12 6.16 15.16
CA GLU A 369 14.00 5.10 15.69
C GLU A 369 13.57 3.69 15.26
N UNK A 370 12.65 3.45 14.56
CA UNK A 370 12.15 2.36 14.04
C UNK A 370 11.91 2.48 12.65
N TYR A 371 12.78 3.10 12.01
CA TYR A 371 12.58 3.58 10.63
C TYR A 371 13.32 2.67 9.65
N ASN A 372 12.60 1.79 8.98
CA ASN A 372 13.17 0.81 8.05
C ASN A 372 12.96 1.30 6.61
N PRO A 373 14.01 1.36 5.79
CA PRO A 373 13.87 1.84 4.42
C PRO A 373 13.03 0.97 3.50
N GLU A 374 12.57 -0.19 3.92
CA GLU A 374 11.64 -0.97 3.11
C GLU A 374 10.28 -0.27 2.97
N THR A 375 9.91 0.56 3.94
CA THR A 375 8.72 1.41 3.84
C THR A 375 9.09 2.79 4.39
N PRO A 376 9.68 3.65 3.54
CA PRO A 376 10.18 4.94 4.05
C PRO A 376 9.02 5.91 4.28
N GLY A 377 8.23 5.61 5.30
CA GLY A 377 7.06 6.40 5.65
C GLY A 377 7.45 7.71 6.31
N MET A 378 6.76 8.77 5.96
CA MET A 378 6.97 10.08 6.56
C MET A 378 5.69 10.87 6.39
N THR A 379 5.55 11.94 7.15
CA THR A 379 4.40 12.81 6.97
C THR A 379 4.47 13.45 5.59
N LYS A 380 3.33 13.46 4.90
CA LYS A 380 3.25 13.89 3.50
C LYS A 380 2.13 14.91 3.34
N ILE A 381 2.35 15.83 2.40
CA ILE A 381 1.32 16.74 1.94
C ILE A 381 1.06 16.41 0.49
N GLU A 382 -0.21 16.20 0.12
CA GLU A 382 -0.56 15.63 -1.18
C GLU A 382 -1.64 16.46 -1.86
N PRO A 383 -1.26 17.48 -2.63
CA PRO A 383 -2.23 18.25 -3.43
C PRO A 383 -2.67 17.46 -4.66
N THR A 384 -3.92 17.65 -5.06
CA THR A 384 -4.51 16.94 -6.18
C THR A 384 -5.31 17.86 -7.08
N LEU A 385 -5.46 17.45 -8.35
CA LEU A 385 -6.31 18.10 -9.34
C LEU A 385 -6.97 17.02 -10.19
N GLY A 386 -8.14 17.34 -10.74
CA GLY A 386 -8.80 16.41 -11.64
C GLY A 386 -9.94 17.03 -12.41
N CYS A 387 -10.43 16.28 -13.36
CA CYS A 387 -11.62 16.69 -14.12
C CYS A 387 -12.33 15.48 -14.70
N THR A 388 -13.59 15.69 -15.06
CA THR A 388 -14.37 14.70 -15.79
C THR A 388 -14.98 15.39 -17.00
N PHE A 389 -14.90 14.73 -18.14
CA PHE A 389 -15.63 15.10 -19.34
C PHE A 389 -16.75 14.08 -19.56
N ASN A 390 -17.98 14.57 -19.68
CA ASN A 390 -19.15 13.74 -19.91
C ASN A 390 -19.65 13.99 -21.33
N PRO A 391 -19.18 13.23 -22.34
CA PRO A 391 -19.69 13.44 -23.71
C PRO A 391 -21.16 13.10 -23.83
N THR A 392 -21.64 12.19 -22.98
CA THR A 392 -23.07 11.85 -22.87
C THR A 392 -23.40 11.72 -21.39
N PRO A 393 -24.69 11.73 -21.02
CA PRO A 393 -25.04 11.58 -19.60
C PRO A 393 -24.64 10.25 -18.98
N TRP A 394 -24.43 9.20 -19.78
CA TRP A 394 -24.12 7.88 -19.24
C TRP A 394 -22.63 7.57 -19.21
N LEU A 395 -21.77 8.46 -19.72
CA LEU A 395 -20.32 8.22 -19.81
C LEU A 395 -19.56 9.39 -19.22
N GLY A 396 -18.63 9.10 -18.33
CA GLY A 396 -17.67 10.06 -17.82
C GLY A 396 -16.25 9.59 -18.12
N ILE A 397 -15.42 10.51 -18.61
CA ILE A 397 -13.99 10.27 -18.80
C ILE A 397 -13.27 11.09 -17.77
N ASN A 398 -12.55 10.42 -16.88
CA ASN A 398 -11.95 11.04 -15.69
C ASN A 398 -10.44 11.12 -15.82
N VAL A 399 -9.88 12.23 -15.40
CA VAL A 399 -8.42 12.44 -15.33
C VAL A 399 -8.11 12.99 -13.95
N GLY A 400 -7.06 12.46 -13.33
CA GLY A 400 -6.66 12.93 -12.02
C GLY A 400 -5.14 12.97 -11.88
N PHE A 401 -4.67 13.86 -11.01
CA PHE A 401 -3.25 14.04 -10.74
C PHE A 401 -3.05 14.25 -9.26
N MET A 402 -1.98 13.68 -8.73
CA MET A 402 -1.58 13.88 -7.35
C MET A 402 -0.07 14.04 -7.26
N TYR A 403 0.36 15.01 -6.49
CA TYR A 403 1.76 15.15 -6.14
C TYR A 403 1.92 14.84 -4.66
N VAL A 404 2.91 13.99 -4.33
CA VAL A 404 3.20 13.62 -2.95
C VAL A 404 4.48 14.34 -2.54
N ALA A 405 4.38 15.23 -1.56
CA ALA A 405 5.52 15.94 -0.99
C ALA A 405 5.76 15.41 0.41
N GLY A 406 6.77 14.57 0.57
CA GLY A 406 7.18 14.12 1.90
C GLY A 406 7.92 15.22 2.64
N LEU A 407 7.67 15.36 3.94
CA LEU A 407 8.33 16.39 4.73
C LEU A 407 9.76 16.03 5.10
N GLY A 408 10.16 14.77 4.88
CA GLY A 408 11.50 14.31 5.19
C GLY A 408 11.64 13.86 6.64
N VAL A 409 12.63 13.02 6.87
CA VAL A 409 12.98 12.56 8.21
C VAL A 409 14.51 12.60 8.31
N ASP A 410 15.02 13.31 9.31
CA ASP A 410 16.44 13.42 9.54
C ASP A 410 16.85 12.56 10.73
N ASN A 411 18.06 11.99 10.65
CA ASN A 411 18.60 11.12 11.71
C ASN A 411 17.65 9.97 12.05
N ALA A 412 17.04 9.41 11.03
CA ALA A 412 16.22 8.21 11.23
C ALA A 412 17.13 7.03 11.40
N SER A 413 16.75 6.10 12.26
CA SER A 413 17.60 4.97 12.57
C SER A 413 16.81 3.67 12.64
N TYR A 414 17.51 2.57 12.46
CA TYR A 414 16.95 1.25 12.65
C TYR A 414 18.03 0.33 13.19
N THR A 415 17.70 -0.36 14.27
CA THR A 415 18.62 -1.30 14.90
C THR A 415 18.14 -2.72 14.63
N SER A 416 19.02 -3.55 14.09
CA SER A 416 18.71 -4.94 13.80
C SER A 416 19.90 -5.81 14.15
N GLU A 417 19.65 -7.12 14.29
CA GLU A 417 20.72 -8.07 14.54
C GLU A 417 21.25 -8.61 13.23
N ASN A 418 22.55 -8.72 13.14
CA ASN A 418 23.16 -9.46 12.03
C ASN A 418 22.76 -10.92 12.12
N ILE A 419 22.37 -11.49 10.98
CA ILE A 419 21.83 -12.85 10.96
C ILE A 419 22.88 -13.92 11.29
N ILE A 420 24.16 -13.62 11.08
CA ILE A 420 25.25 -14.55 11.33
C ILE A 420 25.81 -14.34 12.75
N THR A 421 26.19 -13.12 13.08
CA THR A 421 26.90 -12.83 14.34
C THR A 421 25.97 -12.57 15.50
N LYS A 422 24.68 -12.27 15.24
CA LYS A 422 23.68 -11.90 16.24
C LYS A 422 23.98 -10.61 16.96
N GLN A 423 24.93 -9.82 16.49
CA GLN A 423 25.27 -8.53 17.10
C GLN A 423 24.33 -7.46 16.58
N PRO A 424 23.89 -6.53 17.42
CA PRO A 424 23.04 -5.43 16.94
C PRO A 424 23.86 -4.43 16.15
N THR A 425 23.22 -3.90 15.10
CA THR A 425 23.80 -2.87 14.25
C THR A 425 22.76 -1.80 14.03
N THR A 426 23.15 -0.54 14.14
CA THR A 426 22.24 0.58 13.91
C THR A 426 22.62 1.28 12.62
N PHE A 427 21.62 1.45 11.75
CA PHE A 427 21.76 2.16 10.49
C PHE A 427 21.05 3.50 10.61
N THR A 428 21.73 4.58 10.26
CA THR A 428 21.19 5.93 10.39
C THR A 428 21.26 6.64 9.05
N ALA A 429 20.18 7.33 8.70
CA ALA A 429 20.11 8.07 7.43
C ALA A 429 19.09 9.19 7.54
N ASP A 430 19.22 10.16 6.62
CA ASP A 430 18.19 11.16 6.37
C ASP A 430 17.42 10.71 5.13
N TYR A 431 16.08 10.81 5.17
CA TYR A 431 15.25 10.34 4.07
C TYR A 431 14.41 11.46 3.50
N ARG A 432 14.26 11.44 2.17
CA ARG A 432 13.37 12.32 1.43
C ARG A 432 12.54 11.47 0.47
N LEU A 433 11.31 11.92 0.19
CA LEU A 433 10.39 11.19 -0.67
C LEU A 433 9.51 12.16 -1.42
N HIS A 434 9.34 11.95 -2.70
CA HIS A 434 8.27 12.59 -3.46
C HIS A 434 7.75 11.63 -4.52
N SER A 435 6.53 11.92 -5.01
CA SER A 435 5.91 11.03 -5.98
C SER A 435 4.90 11.82 -6.80
N PHE A 436 4.71 11.42 -8.03
CA PHE A 436 3.70 11.97 -8.91
C PHE A 436 2.82 10.85 -9.42
N THR A 437 1.50 11.05 -9.38
CA THR A 437 0.54 10.08 -9.88
C THR A 437 -0.32 10.74 -10.94
N ALA A 438 -0.46 10.07 -12.09
CA ALA A 438 -1.42 10.41 -13.12
C ALA A 438 -2.43 9.27 -13.22
N SER A 439 -3.69 9.63 -13.41
CA SER A 439 -4.77 8.65 -13.34
C SER A 439 -5.77 8.91 -14.47
N LEU A 440 -6.26 7.85 -15.07
CA LEU A 440 -7.26 7.89 -16.12
C LEU A 440 -8.37 6.90 -15.76
N GLY A 441 -9.62 7.33 -15.91
CA GLY A 441 -10.72 6.46 -15.54
C GLY A 441 -11.94 6.67 -16.39
N LEU A 442 -12.86 5.71 -16.30
CA LEU A 442 -14.15 5.76 -16.98
C LEU A 442 -15.24 5.53 -15.96
N SER A 443 -16.33 6.27 -16.10
CA SER A 443 -17.55 6.09 -15.31
C SER A 443 -18.71 5.82 -16.25
N LEU A 444 -19.46 4.78 -15.95
CA LEU A 444 -20.66 4.42 -16.73
C LEU A 444 -21.87 4.43 -15.79
N ASN A 445 -22.97 4.99 -16.28
CA ASN A 445 -24.20 5.11 -15.49
C ASN A 445 -25.40 4.85 -16.40
N PHE A 446 -26.06 3.72 -16.17
CA PHE A 446 -27.21 3.33 -16.99
C PHE A 446 -28.50 3.30 -16.20
#